data_544477495f0af3f358ea13ed85f15123
#
_entry.id   544477495f0af3f358ea13ed85f15123
#
_cell.length_a   1.000
_cell.length_b   1.000
_cell.length_c   1.000
_cell.angle_alpha   90.00
_cell.angle_beta   90.00
_cell.angle_gamma   90.00
#
_symmetry.space_group_name_H-M   'P 1'
#
loop_
_entity.id
_entity.type
_entity.pdbx_description
1 polymer ?
#
loop_
_entity_poly.entity_id
_entity_poly.type
_entity_poly.pdbx_seq_one_letter_code
_entity_poly.pdbx_strand_id
1 'polypeptide(L)'
;MSSSAQEIEQQEPIAIESIEVAEANYSDTTQVVASDSIANSTTKSEGNIFKRFFNQLFKGNKDKTHERPIDLSFAVFPYYSQEGGVGLGGVVTALYRLDRTDSIIQPSDLQLFANVTFKGRYKISLGGNNHFNRKSRIEYYAQFFNKPLDFWGITYDACSVNPLTTYTRRQFMAEADYVYNISNQFHIGPSLNVSYTYLSKIGNVSYLQGQPTSYFLTGLGASLVYDTRDFIPNPKRGLYVSLRELIYPTFLGTAQKTVFTTSLTIDYFQPLWKDAVLAFDLYGIYTGKDTPWPLRAELGEDGSRMRGYYAGRYIDNNMLNGQMELRQKVYKRIGVAAWVGYGGVFPSFDKLQWDMLKINYGAGVRFELKHNVNLRLDFGFGRDTFAVVFNMGEAF
;
A
#
# COMPACT_ATOMS: atom_id res chain seq x y z
N MET A 1 -70.77 -9.18 8.21
CA MET A 1 -71.05 -7.76 8.06
C MET A 1 -69.80 -7.15 7.45
N SER A 2 -69.80 -7.05 6.26
CA SER A 2 -69.91 -5.97 5.25
C SER A 2 -68.58 -5.19 5.18
N SER A 3 -67.83 -5.37 4.08
CA SER A 3 -67.90 -4.65 2.82
C SER A 3 -67.28 -3.25 2.99
N SER A 4 -66.32 -2.84 2.24
CA SER A 4 -66.35 -2.61 0.79
C SER A 4 -64.94 -2.25 0.26
N ALA A 5 -64.69 -2.70 -0.93
CA ALA A 5 -63.64 -2.28 -1.86
C ALA A 5 -64.01 -0.96 -2.55
N GLN A 6 -63.01 -0.24 -3.02
CA GLN A 6 -63.02 0.62 -4.23
C GLN A 6 -61.53 0.90 -4.55
N GLU A 7 -60.91 0.40 -5.56
CA GLU A 7 -61.04 0.59 -7.04
C GLU A 7 -60.56 1.98 -7.51
N ILE A 8 -59.47 1.92 -8.30
CA ILE A 8 -59.17 2.58 -9.58
C ILE A 8 -58.64 4.02 -9.50
N GLU A 9 -57.40 4.26 -10.02
CA GLU A 9 -57.27 4.83 -11.37
C GLU A 9 -55.80 4.83 -11.87
N GLN A 10 -55.67 4.22 -13.01
CA GLN A 10 -54.48 4.29 -13.88
C GLN A 10 -54.42 5.67 -14.53
N GLN A 11 -53.26 6.27 -14.64
CA GLN A 11 -52.94 7.17 -15.73
C GLN A 11 -51.56 6.90 -16.31
N GLU A 12 -51.54 6.47 -17.53
CA GLU A 12 -50.45 6.36 -18.47
C GLU A 12 -50.11 7.71 -19.14
N PRO A 13 -49.13 7.77 -20.04
CA PRO A 13 -48.03 8.74 -20.01
C PRO A 13 -48.24 9.88 -21.02
N ILE A 14 -47.55 10.98 -20.84
CA ILE A 14 -47.47 12.03 -21.86
C ILE A 14 -46.08 12.00 -22.53
N ALA A 15 -46.08 11.62 -23.79
CA ALA A 15 -45.02 11.81 -24.76
C ALA A 15 -45.02 13.26 -25.27
N ILE A 16 -43.88 13.90 -25.35
CA ILE A 16 -43.64 15.08 -26.21
C ILE A 16 -42.24 14.89 -26.80
N GLU A 17 -42.18 14.44 -27.98
CA GLU A 17 -41.94 15.09 -29.27
C GLU A 17 -40.56 15.76 -29.44
N SER A 18 -39.87 15.17 -30.38
CA SER A 18 -38.65 15.56 -31.07
C SER A 18 -38.73 16.96 -31.72
N ILE A 19 -37.65 17.72 -31.62
CA ILE A 19 -37.32 18.80 -32.56
C ILE A 19 -35.98 18.53 -33.20
N GLU A 20 -36.04 18.14 -34.46
CA GLU A 20 -34.99 18.20 -35.48
C GLU A 20 -34.82 19.63 -35.98
N VAL A 21 -33.61 20.13 -36.08
CA VAL A 21 -33.20 21.17 -37.06
C VAL A 21 -31.72 20.98 -37.36
N ALA A 22 -31.41 20.34 -38.43
CA ALA A 22 -31.02 20.81 -39.76
C ALA A 22 -29.53 21.21 -39.85
N GLU A 23 -28.90 20.49 -40.75
CA GLU A 23 -27.56 20.65 -41.32
C GLU A 23 -27.42 21.99 -42.09
N ALA A 24 -26.20 22.50 -42.08
CA ALA A 24 -25.72 23.29 -43.21
C ALA A 24 -24.23 23.00 -43.47
N ASN A 25 -24.02 22.29 -44.55
CA ASN A 25 -22.76 22.20 -45.28
C ASN A 25 -22.34 23.53 -45.84
N TYR A 26 -21.05 23.84 -45.81
CA TYR A 26 -20.41 24.45 -46.98
C TYR A 26 -18.91 24.09 -47.07
N SER A 27 -18.57 23.53 -48.19
CA SER A 27 -17.23 23.28 -48.75
C SER A 27 -16.64 24.56 -49.32
N ASP A 28 -15.35 24.81 -49.33
CA ASP A 28 -14.48 24.61 -50.50
C ASP A 28 -13.12 25.36 -50.35
N THR A 29 -12.08 24.66 -50.67
CA THR A 29 -10.84 24.96 -51.38
C THR A 29 -10.22 26.38 -51.33
N THR A 30 -8.94 26.47 -50.96
CA THR A 30 -7.85 26.73 -51.92
C THR A 30 -6.43 26.60 -51.30
N GLN A 31 -5.57 25.95 -52.04
CA GLN A 31 -4.13 25.87 -51.85
C GLN A 31 -3.48 27.24 -52.13
N VAL A 32 -2.47 27.60 -51.37
CA VAL A 32 -1.31 28.40 -51.86
C VAL A 32 -0.03 27.85 -51.21
N VAL A 33 0.84 27.39 -52.06
CA VAL A 33 2.27 27.07 -51.80
C VAL A 33 3.05 28.37 -51.87
N ALA A 34 3.87 28.65 -50.87
CA ALA A 34 5.09 29.43 -51.04
C ALA A 34 6.10 29.17 -49.92
N SER A 35 7.25 28.81 -50.32
CA SER A 35 8.53 28.63 -49.68
C SER A 35 9.09 29.84 -48.93
N ASP A 36 10.08 29.49 -48.09
CA ASP A 36 11.18 30.27 -47.52
C ASP A 36 10.97 30.60 -46.02
N SER A 37 11.84 30.30 -45.12
CA SER A 37 13.28 30.18 -45.07
C SER A 37 13.70 29.76 -43.64
N ILE A 38 14.78 29.09 -43.58
CA ILE A 38 15.54 28.70 -42.41
C ILE A 38 15.91 29.96 -41.57
N ALA A 39 15.47 30.04 -40.32
CA ALA A 39 16.22 30.58 -39.18
C ALA A 39 15.38 30.57 -37.89
N ASN A 40 16.00 30.11 -36.81
CA ASN A 40 15.57 30.13 -35.39
C ASN A 40 14.93 28.86 -34.82
N SER A 41 15.75 27.83 -34.74
CA SER A 41 15.57 26.74 -33.78
C SER A 41 16.61 26.86 -32.67
N THR A 42 16.34 27.68 -31.69
CA THR A 42 16.95 27.55 -30.35
C THR A 42 16.10 28.36 -29.35
N THR A 43 15.72 27.69 -28.26
CA THR A 43 14.98 28.22 -27.09
C THR A 43 13.46 28.13 -27.11
N LYS A 44 12.90 26.88 -27.22
CA LYS A 44 11.50 26.63 -26.80
C LYS A 44 11.25 25.17 -26.29
N SER A 45 12.28 24.46 -25.83
CA SER A 45 12.15 23.03 -25.52
C SER A 45 11.91 22.69 -24.04
N GLU A 46 12.34 23.46 -23.09
CA GLU A 46 12.28 23.05 -21.68
C GLU A 46 10.91 23.22 -21.01
N GLY A 47 10.17 24.26 -21.35
CA GLY A 47 8.82 24.46 -20.78
C GLY A 47 7.76 23.47 -21.27
N ASN A 48 7.97 22.81 -22.40
CA ASN A 48 7.01 21.87 -23.01
C ASN A 48 7.10 20.46 -22.45
N ILE A 49 8.25 19.99 -22.00
CA ILE A 49 8.44 18.64 -21.46
C ILE A 49 7.78 18.55 -20.09
N PHE A 50 8.02 19.50 -19.20
CA PHE A 50 7.34 19.60 -17.91
C PHE A 50 5.83 19.76 -18.07
N LYS A 51 5.38 20.61 -18.97
CA LYS A 51 3.95 20.82 -19.24
C LYS A 51 3.29 19.59 -19.87
N ARG A 52 3.99 18.86 -20.74
CA ARG A 52 3.54 17.57 -21.29
C ARG A 52 3.48 16.49 -20.20
N PHE A 53 4.51 16.40 -19.37
CA PHE A 53 4.57 15.49 -18.23
C PHE A 53 3.45 15.77 -17.23
N PHE A 54 3.26 17.03 -16.82
CA PHE A 54 2.15 17.42 -15.95
C PHE A 54 0.79 17.21 -16.61
N ASN A 55 0.62 17.53 -17.89
CA ASN A 55 -0.64 17.25 -18.59
C ASN A 55 -0.92 15.76 -18.74
N GLN A 56 0.08 14.93 -18.89
CA GLN A 56 -0.06 13.47 -18.95
C GLN A 56 -0.41 12.89 -17.58
N LEU A 57 0.21 13.38 -16.52
CA LEU A 57 -0.15 13.10 -15.13
C LEU A 57 -1.61 13.49 -14.83
N PHE A 58 -2.09 14.61 -15.35
CA PHE A 58 -3.44 15.13 -15.05
C PHE A 58 -4.55 14.60 -15.96
N LYS A 59 -4.25 14.07 -17.15
CA LYS A 59 -5.26 13.56 -18.10
C LYS A 59 -5.60 12.07 -17.93
N GLY A 60 -4.84 11.30 -17.17
CA GLY A 60 -4.88 9.83 -17.14
C GLY A 60 -5.80 9.19 -16.10
N ASN A 61 -6.78 9.89 -15.51
CA ASN A 61 -7.51 9.40 -14.34
C ASN A 61 -8.77 8.55 -14.61
N LYS A 62 -9.08 8.18 -15.85
CA LYS A 62 -10.21 7.30 -16.15
C LYS A 62 -9.77 5.84 -16.12
N ASP A 63 -10.58 4.97 -15.51
CA ASP A 63 -10.42 3.52 -15.67
C ASP A 63 -10.66 3.17 -17.15
N LYS A 64 -9.62 2.68 -17.81
CA LYS A 64 -9.64 2.27 -19.22
C LYS A 64 -9.53 0.76 -19.39
N THR A 65 -9.70 -0.01 -18.34
CA THR A 65 -9.51 -1.47 -18.36
C THR A 65 -10.56 -2.18 -19.22
N HIS A 66 -11.69 -1.54 -19.49
CA HIS A 66 -12.67 -2.04 -20.47
C HIS A 66 -12.29 -1.71 -21.92
N GLU A 67 -11.59 -0.59 -22.14
CA GLU A 67 -11.19 -0.12 -23.48
C GLU A 67 -9.85 -0.74 -23.93
N ARG A 68 -8.91 -0.95 -22.98
CA ARG A 68 -7.54 -1.41 -23.23
C ARG A 68 -7.23 -2.65 -22.41
N PRO A 69 -6.37 -3.56 -22.93
CA PRO A 69 -5.95 -4.75 -22.18
C PRO A 69 -5.27 -4.41 -20.85
N ILE A 70 -4.43 -3.38 -20.84
CA ILE A 70 -3.68 -2.91 -19.67
C ILE A 70 -3.67 -1.38 -19.66
N ASP A 71 -4.01 -0.81 -18.51
CA ASP A 71 -3.96 0.61 -18.27
C ASP A 71 -2.76 0.96 -17.40
N LEU A 72 -1.66 1.39 -18.04
CA LEU A 72 -0.37 1.68 -17.39
C LEU A 72 -0.28 3.15 -16.97
N SER A 73 0.35 3.38 -15.82
CA SER A 73 0.80 4.69 -15.37
C SER A 73 2.18 4.55 -14.74
N PHE A 74 3.01 5.57 -14.89
CA PHE A 74 4.33 5.63 -14.26
C PHE A 74 4.60 7.03 -13.74
N ALA A 75 5.43 7.10 -12.70
CA ALA A 75 5.95 8.36 -12.18
C ALA A 75 7.37 8.17 -11.67
N VAL A 76 8.18 9.20 -11.80
CA VAL A 76 9.52 9.32 -11.20
C VAL A 76 9.51 10.57 -10.34
N PHE A 77 10.09 10.50 -9.16
CA PHE A 77 10.02 11.56 -8.16
C PHE A 77 11.28 11.59 -7.29
N PRO A 78 11.61 12.75 -6.71
CA PRO A 78 12.58 12.82 -5.62
C PRO A 78 12.11 11.94 -4.47
N TYR A 79 13.01 11.13 -3.95
CA TYR A 79 12.73 10.21 -2.84
C TYR A 79 13.54 10.62 -1.61
N TYR A 80 12.94 10.48 -0.46
CA TYR A 80 13.60 10.64 0.83
C TYR A 80 13.23 9.50 1.76
N SER A 81 14.18 9.01 2.52
CA SER A 81 13.94 8.15 3.69
C SER A 81 14.85 8.55 4.83
N GLN A 82 14.38 8.34 6.04
CA GLN A 82 15.14 8.68 7.24
C GLN A 82 16.49 7.93 7.29
N GLU A 83 16.49 6.67 6.86
CA GLU A 83 17.67 5.81 6.87
C GLU A 83 18.64 6.08 5.71
N GLY A 84 18.10 6.35 4.54
CA GLY A 84 18.86 6.46 3.29
C GLY A 84 19.11 7.89 2.81
N GLY A 85 18.43 8.88 3.40
CA GLY A 85 18.51 10.26 2.94
C GLY A 85 17.81 10.48 1.59
N VAL A 86 18.30 11.46 0.84
CA VAL A 86 17.76 11.86 -0.47
C VAL A 86 18.16 10.87 -1.56
N GLY A 87 17.30 10.71 -2.56
CA GLY A 87 17.51 9.84 -3.72
C GLY A 87 16.44 10.04 -4.78
N LEU A 88 16.29 9.04 -5.62
CA LEU A 88 15.27 8.96 -6.66
C LEU A 88 14.37 7.76 -6.44
N GLY A 89 13.08 7.94 -6.67
CA GLY A 89 12.08 6.89 -6.66
C GLY A 89 11.33 6.84 -8.00
N GLY A 90 10.81 5.67 -8.32
CA GLY A 90 9.97 5.47 -9.48
C GLY A 90 8.88 4.44 -9.17
N VAL A 91 7.74 4.61 -9.83
CA VAL A 91 6.61 3.70 -9.72
C VAL A 91 5.99 3.44 -11.08
N VAL A 92 5.62 2.20 -11.31
CA VAL A 92 4.79 1.79 -12.44
C VAL A 92 3.56 1.08 -11.87
N THR A 93 2.38 1.50 -12.28
CA THR A 93 1.11 0.84 -11.93
C THR A 93 0.43 0.34 -13.18
N ALA A 94 -0.14 -0.84 -13.12
CA ALA A 94 -0.98 -1.41 -14.14
C ALA A 94 -2.34 -1.78 -13.54
N LEU A 95 -3.42 -1.38 -14.21
CA LEU A 95 -4.75 -1.92 -13.98
C LEU A 95 -5.16 -2.74 -15.21
N TYR A 96 -5.72 -3.92 -15.00
CA TYR A 96 -6.15 -4.80 -16.08
C TYR A 96 -7.27 -5.74 -15.63
N ARG A 97 -7.98 -6.30 -16.61
CA ARG A 97 -9.03 -7.29 -16.35
C ARG A 97 -8.69 -8.56 -17.09
N LEU A 98 -8.64 -9.68 -16.36
CA LEU A 98 -8.47 -11.02 -16.95
C LEU A 98 -9.74 -11.43 -17.71
N ASP A 99 -10.92 -11.10 -17.16
CA ASP A 99 -12.20 -11.18 -17.86
C ASP A 99 -12.75 -9.77 -18.06
N ARG A 100 -12.81 -9.32 -19.30
CA ARG A 100 -13.30 -7.98 -19.68
C ARG A 100 -14.80 -7.92 -19.89
N THR A 101 -15.46 -9.07 -19.95
CA THR A 101 -16.90 -9.20 -20.14
C THR A 101 -17.64 -9.07 -18.81
N ASP A 102 -17.01 -9.40 -17.69
CA ASP A 102 -17.59 -9.28 -16.37
C ASP A 102 -17.27 -7.89 -15.75
N SER A 103 -18.30 -7.03 -15.74
CA SER A 103 -18.20 -5.68 -15.16
C SER A 103 -18.22 -5.64 -13.63
N ILE A 104 -18.58 -6.74 -12.96
CA ILE A 104 -18.71 -6.83 -11.51
C ILE A 104 -17.36 -7.11 -10.86
N ILE A 105 -16.49 -7.90 -11.53
CA ILE A 105 -15.15 -8.20 -11.02
C ILE A 105 -14.34 -6.91 -10.96
N GLN A 106 -13.70 -6.65 -9.82
CA GLN A 106 -12.76 -5.53 -9.69
C GLN A 106 -11.58 -5.73 -10.67
N PRO A 107 -11.00 -4.65 -11.21
CA PRO A 107 -9.78 -4.78 -11.99
C PRO A 107 -8.65 -5.34 -11.13
N SER A 108 -7.85 -6.19 -11.71
CA SER A 108 -6.56 -6.61 -11.16
C SER A 108 -5.58 -5.44 -11.19
N ASP A 109 -4.69 -5.39 -10.22
CA ASP A 109 -3.64 -4.38 -10.15
C ASP A 109 -2.25 -5.00 -10.04
N LEU A 110 -1.28 -4.29 -10.56
CA LEU A 110 0.15 -4.56 -10.40
C LEU A 110 0.86 -3.24 -10.11
N GLN A 111 1.75 -3.26 -9.13
CA GLN A 111 2.51 -2.11 -8.71
C GLN A 111 3.99 -2.49 -8.62
N LEU A 112 4.82 -1.84 -9.41
CA LEU A 112 6.28 -1.92 -9.32
C LEU A 112 6.80 -0.61 -8.76
N PHE A 113 7.52 -0.68 -7.65
CA PHE A 113 8.15 0.47 -7.01
C PHE A 113 9.65 0.23 -6.88
N ALA A 114 10.44 1.23 -7.22
CA ALA A 114 11.89 1.20 -7.03
C ALA A 114 12.38 2.52 -6.48
N ASN A 115 13.39 2.47 -5.60
CA ASN A 115 14.11 3.65 -5.16
C ASN A 115 15.59 3.38 -4.94
N VAL A 116 16.38 4.43 -5.08
CA VAL A 116 17.81 4.45 -4.76
C VAL A 116 18.17 5.77 -4.11
N THR A 117 19.05 5.74 -3.09
CA THR A 117 19.52 6.93 -2.39
C THR A 117 21.03 7.08 -2.50
N PHE A 118 21.52 8.31 -2.31
CA PHE A 118 22.96 8.60 -2.34
C PHE A 118 23.76 7.91 -1.24
N LYS A 119 23.11 7.47 -0.15
CA LYS A 119 23.76 6.68 0.92
C LYS A 119 23.82 5.17 0.62
N GLY A 120 23.53 4.75 -0.62
CA GLY A 120 23.62 3.34 -1.03
C GLY A 120 22.44 2.47 -0.58
N ARG A 121 21.31 3.06 -0.14
CA ARG A 121 20.06 2.33 0.03
C ARG A 121 19.41 2.15 -1.33
N TYR A 122 18.93 0.95 -1.60
CA TYR A 122 18.04 0.69 -2.72
C TYR A 122 16.99 -0.34 -2.34
N LYS A 123 15.82 -0.21 -2.95
CA LYS A 123 14.69 -1.14 -2.83
C LYS A 123 14.01 -1.25 -4.18
N ILE A 124 13.62 -2.47 -4.52
CA ILE A 124 12.66 -2.76 -5.57
C ILE A 124 11.57 -3.63 -4.98
N SER A 125 10.32 -3.33 -5.27
CA SER A 125 9.19 -4.13 -4.83
C SER A 125 8.13 -4.23 -5.90
N LEU A 126 7.48 -5.37 -5.95
CA LEU A 126 6.38 -5.72 -6.83
C LEU A 126 5.24 -6.24 -5.96
N GLY A 127 4.04 -5.75 -6.18
CA GLY A 127 2.86 -6.22 -5.46
C GLY A 127 1.59 -6.00 -6.27
N GLY A 128 0.52 -6.66 -5.86
CA GLY A 128 -0.77 -6.49 -6.51
C GLY A 128 -1.77 -7.58 -6.17
N ASN A 129 -2.92 -7.45 -6.80
CA ASN A 129 -4.05 -8.36 -6.69
C ASN A 129 -4.48 -8.82 -8.08
N ASN A 130 -4.52 -10.14 -8.30
CA ASN A 130 -5.03 -10.72 -9.53
C ASN A 130 -6.38 -11.39 -9.27
N HIS A 131 -7.43 -10.81 -9.79
CA HIS A 131 -8.78 -11.37 -9.75
C HIS A 131 -8.97 -12.34 -10.93
N PHE A 132 -8.99 -13.65 -10.65
CA PHE A 132 -9.20 -14.68 -11.68
C PHE A 132 -10.68 -14.78 -12.08
N ASN A 133 -11.56 -14.63 -11.10
CA ASN A 133 -13.01 -14.64 -11.25
C ASN A 133 -13.66 -13.97 -10.02
N ARG A 134 -15.00 -13.98 -9.93
CA ARG A 134 -15.75 -13.39 -8.79
C ARG A 134 -15.45 -14.05 -7.44
N LYS A 135 -14.85 -15.27 -7.42
CA LYS A 135 -14.63 -16.05 -6.21
C LYS A 135 -13.16 -16.14 -5.80
N SER A 136 -12.23 -15.90 -6.72
CA SER A 136 -10.83 -16.15 -6.43
C SER A 136 -9.92 -15.04 -6.89
N ARG A 137 -8.98 -14.69 -6.03
CA ARG A 137 -7.88 -13.79 -6.31
C ARG A 137 -6.59 -14.29 -5.67
N ILE A 138 -5.48 -13.81 -6.14
CA ILE A 138 -4.18 -13.92 -5.49
C ILE A 138 -3.72 -12.54 -5.11
N GLU A 139 -3.32 -12.37 -3.86
CA GLU A 139 -2.64 -11.19 -3.34
C GLU A 139 -1.17 -11.55 -3.22
N TYR A 140 -0.28 -10.73 -3.77
CA TYR A 140 1.15 -11.04 -3.74
C TYR A 140 1.98 -9.79 -3.54
N TYR A 141 3.13 -9.99 -2.89
CA TYR A 141 4.11 -8.96 -2.68
C TYR A 141 5.50 -9.57 -2.68
N ALA A 142 6.42 -8.97 -3.41
CA ALA A 142 7.83 -9.33 -3.39
C ALA A 142 8.69 -8.09 -3.28
N GLN A 143 9.78 -8.17 -2.53
CA GLN A 143 10.74 -7.07 -2.42
C GLN A 143 12.16 -7.58 -2.34
N PHE A 144 13.05 -6.77 -2.85
CA PHE A 144 14.49 -6.88 -2.63
C PHE A 144 15.04 -5.52 -2.22
N PHE A 145 15.82 -5.50 -1.15
CA PHE A 145 16.46 -4.27 -0.72
C PHE A 145 17.85 -4.48 -0.12
N ASN A 146 18.63 -3.43 -0.17
CA ASN A 146 19.84 -3.22 0.61
C ASN A 146 19.70 -1.91 1.38
N LYS A 147 19.70 -2.01 2.70
CA LYS A 147 19.48 -0.85 3.58
C LYS A 147 20.58 -0.78 4.63
N PRO A 148 21.41 0.27 4.67
CA PRO A 148 22.13 0.64 5.90
C PRO A 148 21.09 1.12 6.91
N LEU A 149 21.14 0.60 8.12
CA LEU A 149 20.15 0.81 9.17
C LEU A 149 20.85 1.08 10.50
N ASP A 150 20.23 1.92 11.30
CA ASP A 150 20.53 2.07 12.71
C ASP A 150 20.04 0.85 13.49
N PHE A 151 20.76 0.49 14.57
CA PHE A 151 20.51 -0.75 15.28
C PHE A 151 20.75 -0.61 16.79
N TRP A 152 19.81 -1.10 17.58
CA TRP A 152 19.82 -1.07 19.04
C TRP A 152 19.69 -2.47 19.65
N GLY A 153 19.31 -3.48 18.86
CA GLY A 153 19.10 -4.85 19.32
C GLY A 153 17.87 -5.49 18.71
N ILE A 154 17.58 -6.71 19.13
CA ILE A 154 16.47 -7.53 18.60
C ILE A 154 15.37 -7.80 19.62
N THR A 155 15.39 -7.13 20.78
CA THR A 155 14.36 -7.18 21.82
C THR A 155 14.05 -5.76 22.31
N TYR A 156 12.83 -5.52 22.81
CA TYR A 156 12.42 -4.23 23.35
C TYR A 156 13.39 -3.73 24.43
N ASP A 157 13.77 -4.60 25.37
CA ASP A 157 14.69 -4.26 26.46
C ASP A 157 16.06 -3.84 25.90
N ALA A 158 16.63 -4.61 24.96
CA ALA A 158 17.89 -4.25 24.32
C ALA A 158 17.77 -2.92 23.56
N CYS A 159 16.69 -2.73 22.80
CA CYS A 159 16.44 -1.50 22.07
C CYS A 159 16.28 -0.28 22.99
N SER A 160 15.83 -0.47 24.23
CA SER A 160 15.62 0.61 25.20
C SER A 160 16.88 1.09 25.88
N VAL A 161 17.89 0.21 26.07
CA VAL A 161 19.09 0.51 26.86
C VAL A 161 20.37 0.59 26.04
N ASN A 162 20.45 -0.09 24.90
CA ASN A 162 21.66 -0.13 24.11
C ASN A 162 21.92 1.20 23.37
N PRO A 163 23.18 1.63 23.30
CA PRO A 163 23.57 2.74 22.45
C PRO A 163 23.37 2.39 20.96
N LEU A 164 23.22 3.42 20.16
CA LEU A 164 23.11 3.29 18.70
C LEU A 164 24.34 2.63 18.10
N THR A 165 24.12 1.63 17.26
CA THR A 165 25.10 1.09 16.32
C THR A 165 24.47 1.00 14.93
N THR A 166 25.17 0.43 13.95
CA THR A 166 24.67 0.31 12.58
C THR A 166 24.91 -1.08 12.02
N TYR A 167 24.11 -1.44 11.03
CA TYR A 167 24.33 -2.61 10.18
C TYR A 167 23.79 -2.36 8.77
N THR A 168 24.16 -3.21 7.82
CA THR A 168 23.54 -3.22 6.49
C THR A 168 22.74 -4.49 6.32
N ARG A 169 21.41 -4.37 6.09
CA ARG A 169 20.50 -5.48 5.84
C ARG A 169 20.22 -5.61 4.34
N ARG A 170 20.49 -6.79 3.79
CA ARG A 170 20.02 -7.23 2.48
C ARG A 170 18.90 -8.23 2.70
N GLN A 171 17.80 -8.03 2.03
CA GLN A 171 16.67 -8.94 2.16
C GLN A 171 15.96 -9.11 0.82
N PHE A 172 15.70 -10.35 0.48
CA PHE A 172 14.67 -10.75 -0.46
C PHE A 172 13.48 -11.29 0.35
N MET A 173 12.27 -10.92 0.00
CA MET A 173 11.04 -11.45 0.57
C MET A 173 10.00 -11.57 -0.53
N ALA A 174 9.27 -12.67 -0.54
CA ALA A 174 8.10 -12.88 -1.39
C ALA A 174 6.97 -13.48 -0.58
N GLU A 175 5.79 -12.95 -0.73
CA GLU A 175 4.55 -13.41 -0.11
C GLU A 175 3.48 -13.61 -1.17
N ALA A 176 2.63 -14.60 -0.94
CA ALA A 176 1.46 -14.84 -1.76
C ALA A 176 0.34 -15.47 -0.93
N ASP A 177 -0.85 -14.91 -1.04
CA ASP A 177 -2.07 -15.41 -0.44
C ASP A 177 -3.10 -15.68 -1.56
N TYR A 178 -3.47 -16.94 -1.75
CA TYR A 178 -4.59 -17.30 -2.62
C TYR A 178 -5.87 -17.18 -1.82
N VAL A 179 -6.79 -16.35 -2.25
CA VAL A 179 -8.00 -15.99 -1.53
C VAL A 179 -9.21 -16.48 -2.31
N TYR A 180 -9.93 -17.47 -1.76
CA TYR A 180 -11.12 -18.07 -2.35
C TYR A 180 -12.37 -17.74 -1.54
N ASN A 181 -13.36 -17.14 -2.20
CA ASN A 181 -14.64 -16.79 -1.58
C ASN A 181 -15.49 -18.03 -1.34
N ILE A 182 -15.74 -18.34 -0.08
CA ILE A 182 -16.55 -19.49 0.36
C ILE A 182 -18.01 -19.11 0.61
N SER A 183 -18.28 -17.89 1.09
CA SER A 183 -19.64 -17.40 1.36
C SER A 183 -19.60 -15.91 1.71
N ASN A 184 -20.50 -15.09 1.13
CA ASN A 184 -20.81 -13.73 1.56
C ASN A 184 -19.61 -12.90 2.04
N GLN A 185 -18.61 -12.66 1.21
CA GLN A 185 -17.37 -11.92 1.52
C GLN A 185 -16.38 -12.64 2.46
N PHE A 186 -16.67 -13.86 2.89
CA PHE A 186 -15.69 -14.70 3.58
C PHE A 186 -14.81 -15.43 2.58
N HIS A 187 -13.52 -15.32 2.79
CA HIS A 187 -12.52 -15.93 1.94
C HIS A 187 -11.57 -16.76 2.80
N ILE A 188 -11.07 -17.84 2.24
CA ILE A 188 -10.03 -18.67 2.84
C ILE A 188 -9.04 -19.09 1.75
N GLY A 189 -7.81 -19.32 2.12
CA GLY A 189 -6.85 -19.89 1.18
C GLY A 189 -5.46 -20.06 1.76
N PRO A 190 -4.59 -20.77 1.01
CA PRO A 190 -3.21 -20.99 1.41
C PRO A 190 -2.40 -19.70 1.34
N SER A 191 -1.45 -19.59 2.25
CA SER A 191 -0.49 -18.50 2.39
C SER A 191 0.93 -19.03 2.27
N LEU A 192 1.77 -18.27 1.57
CA LEU A 192 3.20 -18.56 1.41
C LEU A 192 4.00 -17.31 1.76
N ASN A 193 5.12 -17.50 2.47
CA ASN A 193 6.16 -16.49 2.65
C ASN A 193 7.52 -17.14 2.41
N VAL A 194 8.36 -16.51 1.61
CA VAL A 194 9.76 -16.92 1.41
C VAL A 194 10.64 -15.72 1.63
N SER A 195 11.63 -15.84 2.51
CA SER A 195 12.54 -14.75 2.79
C SER A 195 13.99 -15.22 2.94
N TYR A 196 14.90 -14.40 2.41
CA TYR A 196 16.33 -14.50 2.67
C TYR A 196 16.83 -13.18 3.20
N THR A 197 17.41 -13.20 4.39
CA THR A 197 17.95 -12.02 5.06
C THR A 197 19.41 -12.22 5.41
N TYR A 198 20.24 -11.21 5.12
CA TYR A 198 21.66 -11.20 5.40
C TYR A 198 22.09 -9.86 5.98
N LEU A 199 22.83 -9.91 7.09
CA LEU A 199 23.44 -8.74 7.72
C LEU A 199 24.93 -8.67 7.42
N SER A 200 25.40 -7.47 7.13
CA SER A 200 26.80 -7.13 6.95
C SER A 200 27.12 -5.81 7.63
N LYS A 201 28.42 -5.51 7.80
CA LYS A 201 28.88 -4.25 8.40
C LYS A 201 28.25 -3.99 9.77
N ILE A 202 28.15 -5.02 10.61
CA ILE A 202 27.53 -4.95 11.93
C ILE A 202 28.51 -4.31 12.89
N GLY A 203 28.14 -3.15 13.46
CA GLY A 203 28.98 -2.45 14.42
C GLY A 203 29.06 -3.14 15.78
N ASN A 204 28.01 -3.84 16.21
CA ASN A 204 28.02 -4.66 17.42
C ASN A 204 27.22 -5.95 17.26
N VAL A 205 27.93 -7.06 17.07
CA VAL A 205 27.34 -8.39 16.85
C VAL A 205 26.62 -8.92 18.10
N SER A 206 27.03 -8.51 19.31
CA SER A 206 26.38 -8.98 20.56
C SER A 206 24.89 -8.61 20.63
N TYR A 207 24.46 -7.57 19.89
CA TYR A 207 23.06 -7.14 19.82
C TYR A 207 22.15 -8.17 19.14
N LEU A 208 22.71 -9.13 18.40
CA LEU A 208 21.97 -10.27 17.85
C LEU A 208 21.73 -11.38 18.88
N GLN A 209 22.25 -11.25 20.11
CA GLN A 209 22.04 -12.22 21.21
C GLN A 209 22.37 -13.66 20.81
N GLY A 210 23.43 -13.86 20.02
CA GLY A 210 23.88 -15.17 19.54
C GLY A 210 23.12 -15.72 18.34
N GLN A 211 22.15 -14.98 17.79
CA GLN A 211 21.47 -15.41 16.56
C GLN A 211 22.37 -15.20 15.32
N PRO A 212 22.21 -16.04 14.27
CA PRO A 212 22.93 -15.92 13.01
C PRO A 212 22.71 -14.58 12.30
N THR A 213 23.69 -14.19 11.50
CA THR A 213 23.63 -13.00 10.66
C THR A 213 22.83 -13.20 9.36
N SER A 214 22.48 -14.45 9.03
CA SER A 214 21.68 -14.78 7.85
C SER A 214 20.65 -15.84 8.16
N TYR A 215 19.50 -15.69 7.50
CA TYR A 215 18.42 -16.66 7.54
C TYR A 215 17.81 -16.83 6.16
N PHE A 216 17.51 -18.07 5.82
CA PHE A 216 16.57 -18.44 4.76
C PHE A 216 15.33 -19.08 5.44
N LEU A 217 14.16 -18.53 5.21
CA LEU A 217 12.94 -18.93 5.90
C LEU A 217 11.81 -19.10 4.89
N THR A 218 11.09 -20.23 4.99
CA THR A 218 9.89 -20.49 4.19
C THR A 218 8.73 -20.78 5.13
N GLY A 219 7.74 -19.93 5.10
CA GLY A 219 6.50 -20.03 5.84
C GLY A 219 5.37 -20.55 4.95
N LEU A 220 4.68 -21.56 5.41
CA LEU A 220 3.48 -22.11 4.79
C LEU A 220 2.31 -21.97 5.74
N GLY A 221 1.14 -21.65 5.23
CA GLY A 221 -0.01 -21.47 6.10
C GLY A 221 -1.31 -21.21 5.40
N ALA A 222 -2.19 -20.50 6.08
CA ALA A 222 -3.49 -20.13 5.56
C ALA A 222 -3.91 -18.75 6.04
N SER A 223 -4.76 -18.10 5.26
CA SER A 223 -5.43 -16.86 5.61
C SER A 223 -6.94 -17.04 5.60
N LEU A 224 -7.61 -16.41 6.57
CA LEU A 224 -9.04 -16.22 6.63
C LEU A 224 -9.33 -14.74 6.50
N VAL A 225 -10.11 -14.35 5.49
CA VAL A 225 -10.36 -12.96 5.16
C VAL A 225 -11.86 -12.69 5.08
N TYR A 226 -12.30 -11.63 5.73
CA TYR A 226 -13.61 -11.02 5.53
C TYR A 226 -13.42 -9.64 4.91
N ASP A 227 -13.93 -9.41 3.69
CA ASP A 227 -13.65 -8.21 2.92
C ASP A 227 -14.94 -7.66 2.29
N THR A 228 -15.36 -6.50 2.78
CA THR A 228 -16.51 -5.74 2.26
C THR A 228 -16.11 -4.37 1.72
N ARG A 229 -14.82 -4.13 1.50
CA ARG A 229 -14.32 -2.87 0.95
C ARG A 229 -14.87 -2.62 -0.45
N ASP A 230 -15.22 -1.38 -0.71
CA ASP A 230 -15.74 -0.95 -2.03
C ASP A 230 -14.65 -0.94 -3.10
N PHE A 231 -13.40 -0.61 -2.73
CA PHE A 231 -12.26 -0.61 -3.63
C PHE A 231 -10.96 -0.85 -2.86
N ILE A 232 -10.23 -1.92 -3.16
CA ILE A 232 -9.08 -2.37 -2.36
C ILE A 232 -7.95 -1.32 -2.26
N PRO A 233 -7.46 -0.68 -3.35
CA PRO A 233 -6.33 0.25 -3.26
C PRO A 233 -6.59 1.54 -2.49
N ASN A 234 -7.86 1.95 -2.35
CA ASN A 234 -8.26 3.16 -1.63
C ASN A 234 -9.72 3.06 -1.17
N PRO A 235 -9.98 2.30 -0.11
CA PRO A 235 -11.32 2.07 0.38
C PRO A 235 -11.95 3.34 0.94
N LYS A 236 -13.24 3.54 0.63
CA LYS A 236 -14.05 4.62 1.20
C LYS A 236 -15.07 4.10 2.21
N ARG A 237 -15.46 2.83 2.08
CA ARG A 237 -16.38 2.16 3.00
C ARG A 237 -16.06 0.67 3.08
N GLY A 238 -16.47 0.06 4.18
CA GLY A 238 -16.40 -1.37 4.38
C GLY A 238 -15.51 -1.78 5.54
N LEU A 239 -15.43 -3.07 5.72
CA LEU A 239 -14.64 -3.74 6.76
C LEU A 239 -13.72 -4.76 6.07
N TYR A 240 -12.48 -4.79 6.47
CA TYR A 240 -11.50 -5.81 6.15
C TYR A 240 -11.00 -6.43 7.43
N VAL A 241 -11.12 -7.76 7.54
CA VAL A 241 -10.55 -8.53 8.64
C VAL A 241 -9.73 -9.65 8.03
N SER A 242 -8.46 -9.73 8.37
CA SER A 242 -7.56 -10.79 7.89
C SER A 242 -6.85 -11.43 9.08
N LEU A 243 -7.03 -12.74 9.21
CA LEU A 243 -6.27 -13.58 10.12
C LEU A 243 -5.38 -14.49 9.27
N ARG A 244 -4.07 -14.40 9.45
CA ARG A 244 -3.08 -15.17 8.71
C ARG A 244 -2.20 -15.93 9.69
N GLU A 245 -2.06 -17.23 9.48
CA GLU A 245 -1.20 -18.11 10.26
C GLU A 245 -0.15 -18.73 9.34
N LEU A 246 1.13 -18.61 9.71
CA LEU A 246 2.25 -19.21 8.99
C LEU A 246 3.07 -20.08 9.93
N ILE A 247 3.46 -21.24 9.44
CA ILE A 247 4.40 -22.16 10.06
C ILE A 247 5.71 -22.11 9.28
N TYR A 248 6.81 -21.92 9.96
CA TYR A 248 8.17 -21.95 9.40
C TYR A 248 8.88 -23.22 9.89
N PRO A 249 8.76 -24.35 9.18
CA PRO A 249 9.35 -25.61 9.57
C PRO A 249 10.85 -25.60 9.34
N THR A 250 11.60 -26.30 10.18
CA THR A 250 13.06 -26.37 10.12
C THR A 250 13.60 -26.94 8.81
N PHE A 251 12.86 -27.84 8.17
CA PHE A 251 13.28 -28.48 6.92
C PHE A 251 13.11 -27.63 5.66
N LEU A 252 12.42 -26.47 5.75
CA LEU A 252 12.25 -25.51 4.66
C LEU A 252 13.06 -24.22 4.85
N GLY A 253 14.09 -24.27 5.69
CA GLY A 253 14.89 -23.10 5.94
C GLY A 253 16.04 -23.34 6.91
N THR A 254 16.57 -22.24 7.44
CA THR A 254 17.71 -22.28 8.39
C THR A 254 17.28 -22.02 9.83
N ALA A 255 15.98 -21.98 10.12
CA ALA A 255 15.46 -21.89 11.48
C ALA A 255 15.84 -23.14 12.30
N GLN A 256 16.35 -22.94 13.50
CA GLN A 256 16.73 -24.06 14.37
C GLN A 256 15.53 -24.79 14.99
N LYS A 257 14.40 -24.10 15.10
CA LYS A 257 13.13 -24.63 15.61
C LYS A 257 12.00 -24.26 14.67
N THR A 258 10.97 -25.08 14.59
CA THR A 258 9.72 -24.72 13.93
C THR A 258 9.07 -23.59 14.72
N VAL A 259 8.75 -22.50 14.04
CA VAL A 259 8.10 -21.32 14.62
C VAL A 259 6.81 -20.97 13.89
N PHE A 260 5.93 -20.27 14.60
CA PHE A 260 4.63 -19.84 14.10
C PHE A 260 4.57 -18.32 14.10
N THR A 261 3.88 -17.77 13.13
CA THR A 261 3.57 -16.35 13.07
C THR A 261 2.09 -16.19 12.78
N THR A 262 1.38 -15.58 13.72
CA THR A 262 -0.04 -15.24 13.58
C THR A 262 -0.14 -13.73 13.39
N SER A 263 -0.82 -13.27 12.35
CA SER A 263 -1.12 -11.86 12.15
C SER A 263 -2.62 -11.61 12.02
N LEU A 264 -3.09 -10.55 12.65
CA LEU A 264 -4.47 -10.07 12.58
C LEU A 264 -4.47 -8.63 12.08
N THR A 265 -5.25 -8.35 11.05
CA THR A 265 -5.53 -6.99 10.56
C THR A 265 -7.03 -6.75 10.62
N ILE A 266 -7.45 -5.60 11.12
CA ILE A 266 -8.84 -5.16 11.10
C ILE A 266 -8.85 -3.70 10.64
N ASP A 267 -9.37 -3.45 9.43
CA ASP A 267 -9.52 -2.12 8.85
C ASP A 267 -11.01 -1.80 8.69
N TYR A 268 -11.43 -0.64 9.16
CA TYR A 268 -12.80 -0.17 9.00
C TYR A 268 -12.83 1.22 8.38
N PHE A 269 -13.65 1.39 7.34
CA PHE A 269 -13.74 2.62 6.56
C PHE A 269 -15.16 3.17 6.60
N GLN A 270 -15.29 4.39 7.10
CA GLN A 270 -16.55 5.09 7.26
C GLN A 270 -16.54 6.40 6.48
N PRO A 271 -17.40 6.54 5.45
CA PRO A 271 -17.60 7.84 4.84
C PRO A 271 -18.27 8.80 5.84
N LEU A 272 -17.77 10.02 5.95
CA LEU A 272 -18.32 11.05 6.85
C LEU A 272 -19.15 12.07 6.08
N TRP A 273 -18.48 12.91 5.28
CA TRP A 273 -19.10 13.89 4.42
C TRP A 273 -18.51 13.75 3.01
N LYS A 274 -18.85 14.69 2.14
CA LYS A 274 -18.38 14.63 0.74
C LYS A 274 -16.87 14.46 0.66
N ASP A 275 -16.44 13.36 0.02
CA ASP A 275 -15.04 13.03 -0.21
C ASP A 275 -14.16 12.88 1.05
N ALA A 276 -14.79 12.74 2.22
CA ALA A 276 -14.12 12.47 3.48
C ALA A 276 -14.33 11.02 3.94
N VAL A 277 -13.28 10.38 4.42
CA VAL A 277 -13.30 9.02 4.97
C VAL A 277 -12.57 9.01 6.31
N LEU A 278 -13.21 8.44 7.33
CA LEU A 278 -12.58 8.08 8.58
C LEU A 278 -12.20 6.60 8.50
N ALA A 279 -10.93 6.32 8.60
CA ALA A 279 -10.38 4.98 8.51
C ALA A 279 -9.77 4.58 9.86
N PHE A 280 -10.01 3.34 10.27
CA PHE A 280 -9.46 2.72 11.48
C PHE A 280 -8.68 1.49 11.06
N ASP A 281 -7.52 1.28 11.65
CA ASP A 281 -6.68 0.10 11.49
C ASP A 281 -6.26 -0.41 12.87
N LEU A 282 -6.46 -1.70 13.09
CA LEU A 282 -5.92 -2.46 14.20
C LEU A 282 -5.10 -3.61 13.64
N TYR A 283 -3.85 -3.68 14.05
CA TYR A 283 -2.92 -4.70 13.62
C TYR A 283 -2.22 -5.36 14.80
N GLY A 284 -2.17 -6.67 14.77
CA GLY A 284 -1.40 -7.46 15.71
C GLY A 284 -0.57 -8.52 14.99
N ILE A 285 0.66 -8.72 15.44
CA ILE A 285 1.48 -9.86 15.08
C ILE A 285 1.94 -10.57 16.34
N TYR A 286 1.81 -11.88 16.35
CA TYR A 286 2.27 -12.77 17.40
C TYR A 286 3.25 -13.77 16.84
N THR A 287 4.39 -13.93 17.52
CA THR A 287 5.40 -14.93 17.20
C THR A 287 5.88 -15.64 18.47
N GLY A 288 6.37 -16.86 18.31
CA GLY A 288 6.84 -17.67 19.44
C GLY A 288 8.15 -17.17 20.06
N LYS A 289 8.48 -17.69 21.23
CA LYS A 289 9.67 -17.32 22.01
C LYS A 289 11.00 -17.51 21.27
N ASP A 290 11.11 -18.57 20.45
CA ASP A 290 12.35 -18.91 19.74
C ASP A 290 12.42 -18.36 18.32
N THR A 291 11.68 -17.32 18.06
CA THR A 291 11.55 -16.71 16.72
C THR A 291 12.89 -16.15 16.23
N PRO A 292 13.35 -16.56 15.03
CA PRO A 292 14.45 -15.90 14.33
C PRO A 292 14.22 -14.39 14.23
N TRP A 293 15.28 -13.60 14.44
CA TRP A 293 15.15 -12.14 14.46
C TRP A 293 14.50 -11.53 13.19
N PRO A 294 14.64 -12.10 11.96
CA PRO A 294 13.97 -11.53 10.79
C PRO A 294 12.44 -11.68 10.77
N LEU A 295 11.88 -12.54 11.62
CA LEU A 295 10.43 -12.71 11.78
C LEU A 295 9.87 -11.92 12.96
N ARG A 296 10.71 -11.27 13.75
CA ARG A 296 10.27 -10.42 14.85
C ARG A 296 9.62 -9.16 14.33
N ALA A 297 8.69 -8.65 15.10
CA ALA A 297 7.99 -7.41 14.78
C ALA A 297 8.92 -6.19 14.95
N GLU A 298 8.96 -5.33 13.95
CA GLU A 298 9.73 -4.09 13.92
C GLU A 298 8.79 -2.88 13.88
N LEU A 299 8.88 -2.00 14.86
CA LEU A 299 8.04 -0.80 14.89
C LEU A 299 8.39 0.13 13.72
N GLY A 300 7.39 0.56 12.96
CA GLY A 300 7.55 1.51 11.84
C GLY A 300 8.11 0.92 10.54
N GLU A 301 8.25 -0.41 10.41
CA GLU A 301 8.95 -1.07 9.30
C GLU A 301 8.36 -0.76 7.92
N ASP A 302 7.05 -0.79 7.77
CA ASP A 302 6.36 -0.67 6.48
C ASP A 302 6.00 0.78 6.11
N GLY A 303 6.19 1.73 7.02
CA GLY A 303 5.77 3.11 6.84
C GLY A 303 4.25 3.27 6.71
N SER A 304 3.46 2.28 7.12
CA SER A 304 2.00 2.30 7.16
C SER A 304 1.50 2.55 8.58
N ARG A 305 2.10 1.90 9.54
CA ARG A 305 1.80 1.99 10.96
C ARG A 305 2.96 2.63 11.70
N MET A 306 2.66 3.29 12.82
CA MET A 306 3.65 3.98 13.66
C MET A 306 4.57 4.92 12.86
N ARG A 307 4.00 5.60 11.87
CA ARG A 307 4.67 6.57 11.00
C ARG A 307 5.23 7.73 11.84
N GLY A 308 6.50 7.88 11.93
CA GLY A 308 7.20 8.80 12.82
C GLY A 308 8.32 8.13 13.58
N TYR A 309 8.24 6.80 13.73
CA TYR A 309 9.30 6.00 14.30
C TYR A 309 10.25 5.49 13.23
N TYR A 310 11.54 5.46 13.57
CA TYR A 310 12.55 4.85 12.74
C TYR A 310 12.31 3.34 12.65
N ALA A 311 12.33 2.77 11.44
CA ALA A 311 12.13 1.35 11.23
C ALA A 311 13.15 0.50 12.02
N GLY A 312 12.65 -0.39 12.88
CA GLY A 312 13.50 -1.19 13.75
C GLY A 312 14.08 -0.47 14.96
N ARG A 313 13.61 0.75 15.32
CA ARG A 313 13.97 1.40 16.59
C ARG A 313 13.61 0.54 17.80
N TYR A 314 12.48 -0.15 17.71
CA TYR A 314 12.02 -1.14 18.68
C TYR A 314 11.67 -2.42 17.95
N ILE A 315 12.21 -3.53 18.41
CA ILE A 315 12.03 -4.88 17.87
C ILE A 315 11.66 -5.81 19.02
N ASP A 316 10.69 -6.69 18.81
CA ASP A 316 10.42 -7.82 19.72
C ASP A 316 9.57 -8.89 19.03
N ASN A 317 9.19 -9.95 19.74
CA ASN A 317 8.42 -11.07 19.20
C ASN A 317 7.02 -10.64 18.76
N ASN A 318 6.36 -9.73 19.49
CA ASN A 318 4.96 -9.38 19.27
C ASN A 318 4.81 -7.88 19.03
N MET A 319 3.74 -7.51 18.33
CA MET A 319 3.36 -6.12 18.10
C MET A 319 1.85 -5.98 18.19
N LEU A 320 1.41 -4.84 18.73
CA LEU A 320 0.04 -4.39 18.67
C LEU A 320 0.01 -2.91 18.30
N ASN A 321 -0.73 -2.57 17.26
CA ASN A 321 -0.89 -1.20 16.76
C ASN A 321 -2.35 -0.91 16.50
N GLY A 322 -2.80 0.29 16.87
CA GLY A 322 -4.07 0.85 16.47
C GLY A 322 -3.87 2.26 15.93
N GLN A 323 -4.57 2.62 14.87
CA GLN A 323 -4.55 3.98 14.33
C GLN A 323 -5.89 4.39 13.76
N MET A 324 -6.11 5.69 13.73
CA MET A 324 -7.26 6.34 13.12
C MET A 324 -6.76 7.42 12.17
N GLU A 325 -7.26 7.43 10.95
CA GLU A 325 -6.87 8.37 9.90
C GLU A 325 -8.09 9.02 9.26
N LEU A 326 -8.11 10.33 9.23
CA LEU A 326 -9.07 11.12 8.47
C LEU A 326 -8.45 11.45 7.11
N ARG A 327 -9.10 11.02 6.04
CA ARG A 327 -8.73 11.29 4.65
C ARG A 327 -9.73 12.24 4.03
N GLN A 328 -9.25 13.29 3.38
CA GLN A 328 -10.10 14.27 2.69
C GLN A 328 -9.55 14.57 1.31
N LYS A 329 -10.32 14.33 0.27
CA LYS A 329 -10.03 14.85 -1.08
C LYS A 329 -10.39 16.34 -1.10
N VAL A 330 -9.41 17.18 -1.41
CA VAL A 330 -9.57 18.64 -1.35
C VAL A 330 -9.82 19.21 -2.74
N TYR A 331 -9.05 18.82 -3.72
CA TYR A 331 -9.18 19.39 -5.06
C TYR A 331 -8.69 18.42 -6.13
N LYS A 332 -9.56 18.08 -7.10
CA LYS A 332 -9.24 17.19 -8.24
C LYS A 332 -8.53 15.90 -7.80
N ARG A 333 -7.20 15.90 -7.88
CA ARG A 333 -6.31 14.77 -7.55
C ARG A 333 -5.56 14.95 -6.24
N ILE A 334 -5.79 16.06 -5.55
CA ILE A 334 -5.10 16.40 -4.32
C ILE A 334 -6.01 16.10 -3.14
N GLY A 335 -5.48 15.36 -2.19
CA GLY A 335 -6.09 15.07 -0.91
C GLY A 335 -5.10 15.33 0.23
N VAL A 336 -5.63 15.32 1.43
CA VAL A 336 -4.88 15.41 2.67
C VAL A 336 -5.34 14.32 3.61
N ALA A 337 -4.46 13.89 4.50
CA ALA A 337 -4.78 12.98 5.58
C ALA A 337 -4.16 13.47 6.90
N ALA A 338 -4.81 13.15 8.01
CA ALA A 338 -4.28 13.35 9.34
C ALA A 338 -4.60 12.11 10.18
N TRP A 339 -3.68 11.71 11.05
CA TRP A 339 -3.86 10.50 11.85
C TRP A 339 -3.31 10.64 13.26
N VAL A 340 -3.79 9.76 14.10
CA VAL A 340 -3.22 9.42 15.40
C VAL A 340 -3.19 7.91 15.53
N GLY A 341 -2.13 7.39 16.13
CA GLY A 341 -1.95 5.97 16.38
C GLY A 341 -1.26 5.70 17.70
N TYR A 342 -1.42 4.49 18.17
CA TYR A 342 -0.84 3.98 19.41
C TYR A 342 -0.46 2.53 19.22
N GLY A 343 0.78 2.16 19.58
CA GLY A 343 1.25 0.81 19.39
C GLY A 343 2.68 0.60 19.84
N GLY A 344 3.10 -0.65 19.84
CA GLY A 344 4.44 -1.02 20.26
C GLY A 344 4.73 -2.49 20.08
N VAL A 345 5.97 -2.85 20.38
CA VAL A 345 6.47 -4.23 20.39
C VAL A 345 6.72 -4.69 21.81
N PHE A 346 6.55 -5.97 22.07
CA PHE A 346 6.69 -6.57 23.39
C PHE A 346 7.05 -8.05 23.32
N PRO A 347 7.70 -8.62 24.36
CA PRO A 347 8.18 -10.01 24.33
C PRO A 347 7.06 -11.06 24.39
N SER A 348 5.99 -10.81 25.17
CA SER A 348 4.83 -11.67 25.32
C SER A 348 3.67 -10.93 25.96
N PHE A 349 2.43 -11.40 25.83
CA PHE A 349 1.25 -10.68 26.32
C PHE A 349 1.24 -10.53 27.85
N ASP A 350 1.79 -11.50 28.59
CA ASP A 350 1.96 -11.41 30.05
C ASP A 350 3.00 -10.38 30.51
N LYS A 351 3.86 -9.94 29.59
CA LYS A 351 4.91 -8.93 29.83
C LYS A 351 4.62 -7.59 29.15
N LEU A 352 3.47 -7.45 28.52
CA LEU A 352 3.06 -6.18 27.92
C LEU A 352 2.86 -5.12 29.01
N GLN A 353 3.59 -4.02 28.90
CA GLN A 353 3.47 -2.85 29.75
C GLN A 353 3.02 -1.63 28.94
N TRP A 354 2.29 -0.72 29.54
CA TRP A 354 1.75 0.45 28.86
C TRP A 354 2.83 1.41 28.31
N ASP A 355 4.00 1.44 28.95
CA ASP A 355 5.15 2.24 28.52
C ASP A 355 5.85 1.69 27.25
N MET A 356 5.63 0.41 26.92
CA MET A 356 6.08 -0.18 25.67
C MET A 356 5.28 0.34 24.47
N LEU A 357 4.03 0.74 24.70
CA LEU A 357 3.19 1.31 23.66
C LEU A 357 3.49 2.81 23.50
N LYS A 358 3.65 3.22 22.27
CA LYS A 358 4.06 4.59 21.89
C LYS A 358 2.94 5.26 21.10
N ILE A 359 2.79 6.57 21.29
CA ILE A 359 1.90 7.38 20.45
C ILE A 359 2.61 7.85 19.19
N ASN A 360 1.89 7.90 18.07
CA ASN A 360 2.30 8.62 16.88
C ASN A 360 1.15 9.42 16.30
N TYR A 361 1.46 10.50 15.61
CA TYR A 361 0.48 11.34 14.93
C TYR A 361 1.14 12.03 13.74
N GLY A 362 0.33 12.57 12.86
CA GLY A 362 0.88 13.29 11.73
C GLY A 362 -0.16 13.73 10.72
N ALA A 363 0.35 14.29 9.64
CA ALA A 363 -0.43 14.70 8.50
C ALA A 363 0.32 14.41 7.20
N GLY A 364 -0.43 14.25 6.12
CA GLY A 364 0.16 13.95 4.82
C GLY A 364 -0.66 14.47 3.66
N VAL A 365 0.00 14.51 2.50
CA VAL A 365 -0.60 14.88 1.25
C VAL A 365 -0.80 13.63 0.39
N ARG A 366 -1.88 13.61 -0.36
CA ARG A 366 -2.25 12.55 -1.31
C ARG A 366 -2.26 13.14 -2.71
N PHE A 367 -1.67 12.45 -3.65
CA PHE A 367 -1.78 12.76 -5.06
C PHE A 367 -2.29 11.55 -5.83
N GLU A 368 -3.49 11.65 -6.37
CA GLU A 368 -4.13 10.57 -7.13
C GLU A 368 -3.43 10.39 -8.49
N LEU A 369 -2.55 9.39 -8.58
CA LEU A 369 -1.80 9.07 -9.79
C LEU A 369 -2.69 8.41 -10.84
N LYS A 370 -3.51 7.48 -10.41
CA LYS A 370 -4.50 6.75 -11.20
C LYS A 370 -5.83 6.74 -10.44
N HIS A 371 -6.94 6.41 -11.10
CA HIS A 371 -8.24 6.35 -10.43
C HIS A 371 -8.17 5.54 -9.13
N ASN A 372 -8.38 6.24 -8.01
CA ASN A 372 -8.29 5.72 -6.65
C ASN A 372 -6.93 5.05 -6.28
N VAL A 373 -5.83 5.39 -6.95
CA VAL A 373 -4.47 4.99 -6.55
C VAL A 373 -3.66 6.23 -6.23
N ASN A 374 -3.30 6.40 -4.98
CA ASN A 374 -2.64 7.60 -4.46
C ASN A 374 -1.13 7.41 -4.31
N LEU A 375 -0.37 8.44 -4.61
CA LEU A 375 0.95 8.68 -4.02
C LEU A 375 0.74 9.43 -2.72
N ARG A 376 1.40 9.01 -1.65
CA ARG A 376 1.34 9.66 -0.34
C ARG A 376 2.70 10.16 0.11
N LEU A 377 2.67 11.34 0.72
CA LEU A 377 3.78 11.93 1.44
C LEU A 377 3.29 12.26 2.84
N ASP A 378 3.79 11.54 3.82
CA ASP A 378 3.38 11.62 5.22
C ASP A 378 4.48 12.22 6.08
N PHE A 379 4.11 13.12 6.98
CA PHE A 379 4.95 13.72 8.01
C PHE A 379 4.51 13.19 9.35
N GLY A 380 5.22 12.19 9.86
CA GLY A 380 4.89 11.48 11.09
C GLY A 380 5.74 11.91 12.26
N PHE A 381 5.12 12.03 13.42
CA PHE A 381 5.75 12.39 14.67
C PHE A 381 5.49 11.28 15.70
N GLY A 382 6.52 10.95 16.45
CA GLY A 382 6.45 10.10 17.61
C GLY A 382 7.08 10.80 18.81
N ARG A 383 7.27 10.08 19.91
CA ARG A 383 8.00 10.61 21.05
C ARG A 383 9.47 10.78 20.66
N ASP A 384 9.94 12.03 20.67
CA ASP A 384 11.34 12.40 20.35
C ASP A 384 11.82 11.93 18.98
N THR A 385 10.90 11.76 18.01
CA THR A 385 11.22 11.26 16.69
C THR A 385 10.28 11.86 15.62
N PHE A 386 10.80 11.96 14.40
CA PHE A 386 10.11 12.45 13.22
C PHE A 386 10.53 11.63 12.01
N ALA A 387 9.58 11.32 11.15
CA ALA A 387 9.89 10.65 9.88
C ALA A 387 9.04 11.23 8.74
N VAL A 388 9.65 11.24 7.56
CA VAL A 388 8.97 11.51 6.30
C VAL A 388 8.82 10.18 5.57
N VAL A 389 7.58 9.80 5.27
CA VAL A 389 7.26 8.56 4.56
C VAL A 389 6.70 8.91 3.19
N PHE A 390 7.39 8.44 2.15
CA PHE A 390 6.90 8.48 0.79
C PHE A 390 6.52 7.05 0.35
N ASN A 391 5.27 6.84 -0.05
CA ASN A 391 4.81 5.53 -0.45
C ASN A 391 3.66 5.62 -1.49
N MET A 392 3.24 4.49 -2.03
CA MET A 392 2.10 4.38 -2.92
C MET A 392 0.97 3.62 -2.24
N GLY A 393 -0.26 3.95 -2.61
CA GLY A 393 -1.47 3.49 -1.94
C GLY A 393 -1.78 4.30 -0.68
N GLU A 394 -2.86 3.94 -0.01
CA GLU A 394 -3.14 4.44 1.33
C GLU A 394 -2.33 3.67 2.38
N ALA A 395 -2.38 4.13 3.62
CA ALA A 395 -1.59 3.50 4.68
C ALA A 395 -2.15 2.10 5.02
N PHE A 396 -3.48 1.90 4.86
CA PHE A 396 -4.18 0.65 5.10
C PHE A 396 -5.54 0.68 4.40
#